data_dc22281bf24481712f6d877bf7d7c075
#
_entry.id   dc22281bf24481712f6d877bf7d7c075
#
_cell.length_a   1.000
_cell.length_b   1.000
_cell.length_c   1.000
_cell.angle_alpha   90.00
_cell.angle_beta   90.00
_cell.angle_gamma   90.00
#
_symmetry.space_group_name_H-M   'P 1'
#
loop_
_entity.id
_entity.type
_entity.pdbx_description
1 polymer ?
#
loop_
_entity_poly.entity_id
_entity_poly.type
_entity_poly.pdbx_seq_one_letter_code
_entity_poly.pdbx_strand_id
1 'polypeptide(L)'
;MPPKAAAQASLFDDALNPAPAAPLAESHEPRADPARVGGANPSAYSAKDIEVLEGLEPVRKRPGRYIGGTDERALHHLFAEVLDNAMDEAVNGHAKLIEVSLDADGALTVRDDGRGVPVDPHPKHPGKSALEVIMTVLHSGGKFSGKAYETSGGLHGVGVSVVNALSERVEVTAWKDGFEWRQVFARGKPLGPIRQIAPTRKHGTAVTFSPDPVIFGEGEIGRAHV
;
A
#
# COMPACT_ATOMS: atom_id res chain seq x y z
N MET A 1 42.21 4.25 -47.10
CA MET A 1 41.99 3.00 -46.30
C MET A 1 41.23 3.39 -45.03
N PRO A 2 39.95 2.99 -44.85
CA PRO A 2 39.24 3.18 -43.60
C PRO A 2 39.50 1.98 -42.68
N PRO A 3 39.45 2.17 -41.34
CA PRO A 3 39.67 1.09 -40.40
C PRO A 3 38.46 0.16 -40.26
N LYS A 4 38.74 -1.12 -40.04
CA LYS A 4 37.77 -2.19 -39.84
C LYS A 4 37.00 -1.99 -38.53
N ALA A 5 35.67 -2.07 -38.63
CA ALA A 5 34.76 -2.19 -37.48
C ALA A 5 34.95 -3.55 -36.80
N ALA A 6 35.14 -3.52 -35.49
CA ALA A 6 35.13 -4.70 -34.62
C ALA A 6 33.69 -5.15 -34.39
N ALA A 7 33.38 -6.40 -34.68
CA ALA A 7 32.09 -7.03 -34.37
C ALA A 7 31.95 -7.22 -32.89
N GLN A 8 30.90 -6.67 -32.30
CA GLN A 8 30.44 -7.00 -30.93
C GLN A 8 29.72 -8.35 -30.96
N ALA A 9 30.28 -9.35 -30.30
CA ALA A 9 29.61 -10.64 -30.05
C ALA A 9 28.45 -10.42 -29.05
N SER A 10 27.27 -10.88 -29.41
CA SER A 10 26.08 -10.83 -28.57
C SER A 10 26.13 -11.92 -27.50
N LEU A 11 25.78 -11.55 -26.26
CA LEU A 11 25.75 -12.44 -25.08
C LEU A 11 24.71 -13.56 -25.17
N PHE A 12 23.94 -13.62 -26.26
CA PHE A 12 22.82 -14.57 -26.44
C PHE A 12 23.03 -15.64 -27.51
N ASP A 13 24.20 -15.67 -28.18
CA ASP A 13 24.44 -16.63 -29.29
C ASP A 13 24.78 -18.04 -28.80
N ASP A 14 25.18 -18.22 -27.53
CA ASP A 14 25.54 -19.55 -26.98
C ASP A 14 24.33 -20.40 -26.50
N ALA A 15 23.11 -19.84 -26.51
CA ALA A 15 21.93 -20.55 -26.01
C ALA A 15 21.19 -21.40 -27.05
N LEU A 16 21.60 -21.37 -28.32
CA LEU A 16 20.85 -21.98 -29.42
C LEU A 16 21.48 -23.28 -30.02
N ASN A 17 22.60 -23.76 -29.49
CA ASN A 17 23.21 -24.98 -30.02
C ASN A 17 23.79 -25.90 -28.93
N PRO A 18 22.98 -26.75 -28.26
CA PRO A 18 23.50 -27.67 -27.26
C PRO A 18 24.24 -28.84 -27.96
N ALA A 19 25.49 -29.06 -27.57
CA ALA A 19 26.28 -30.19 -27.99
C ALA A 19 25.66 -31.54 -27.53
N PRO A 20 25.83 -32.64 -28.25
CA PRO A 20 25.24 -33.95 -27.92
C PRO A 20 25.85 -34.51 -26.64
N ALA A 21 24.99 -34.93 -25.70
CA ALA A 21 25.35 -35.54 -24.43
C ALA A 21 25.96 -36.94 -24.62
N ALA A 22 27.09 -37.20 -23.98
CA ALA A 22 27.69 -38.50 -23.87
C ALA A 22 26.88 -39.42 -22.91
N PRO A 23 26.85 -40.75 -23.12
CA PRO A 23 26.08 -41.65 -22.29
C PRO A 23 26.74 -41.86 -20.91
N LEU A 24 25.98 -41.61 -19.84
CA LEU A 24 26.39 -41.91 -18.47
C LEU A 24 26.21 -43.39 -18.16
N ALA A 25 27.29 -44.04 -17.73
CA ALA A 25 27.28 -45.41 -17.27
C ALA A 25 26.51 -45.58 -15.95
N GLU A 26 25.62 -46.55 -15.89
CA GLU A 26 24.89 -46.96 -14.71
C GLU A 26 25.81 -47.64 -13.69
N SER A 27 25.78 -47.15 -12.44
CA SER A 27 26.06 -47.98 -11.25
C SER A 27 25.34 -47.33 -10.06
N HIS A 28 24.17 -47.83 -9.72
CA HIS A 28 23.49 -47.49 -8.49
C HIS A 28 23.31 -48.72 -7.61
N GLU A 29 24.10 -48.77 -6.54
CA GLU A 29 23.76 -49.55 -5.35
C GLU A 29 22.63 -48.88 -4.57
N PRO A 30 21.68 -49.61 -3.97
CA PRO A 30 20.56 -49.02 -3.26
C PRO A 30 21.03 -48.51 -1.90
N ARG A 31 21.00 -47.19 -1.72
CA ARG A 31 21.12 -46.55 -0.41
C ARG A 31 19.80 -46.59 0.36
N ALA A 32 19.91 -47.02 1.60
CA ALA A 32 18.83 -47.11 2.56
C ALA A 32 18.05 -45.80 2.73
N ASP A 33 16.75 -45.94 2.81
CA ASP A 33 15.68 -44.95 2.96
C ASP A 33 15.80 -44.19 4.32
N PRO A 34 15.97 -42.82 4.35
CA PRO A 34 15.78 -42.09 5.57
C PRO A 34 14.29 -41.86 5.78
N ALA A 35 13.83 -42.21 6.94
CA ALA A 35 12.49 -42.16 7.50
C ALA A 35 11.53 -41.15 6.83
N ARG A 36 10.40 -41.65 6.34
CA ARG A 36 9.25 -40.89 5.89
C ARG A 36 8.78 -39.92 6.99
N VAL A 37 9.13 -38.66 6.86
CA VAL A 37 8.40 -37.58 7.50
C VAL A 37 7.06 -37.44 6.77
N GLY A 38 5.96 -37.49 7.50
CA GLY A 38 4.60 -37.63 7.04
C GLY A 38 4.26 -36.88 5.74
N GLY A 39 4.06 -37.63 4.68
CA GLY A 39 3.70 -37.13 3.37
C GLY A 39 2.26 -36.69 3.37
N ALA A 40 2.02 -35.39 3.27
CA ALA A 40 0.75 -34.87 2.80
C ALA A 40 0.50 -35.46 1.41
N ASN A 41 -0.65 -36.07 1.21
CA ASN A 41 -1.05 -36.73 -0.03
C ASN A 41 -1.08 -35.69 -1.16
N PRO A 42 -0.25 -35.80 -2.24
CA PRO A 42 -0.22 -34.82 -3.32
C PRO A 42 -1.56 -34.64 -4.06
N SER A 43 -2.47 -35.61 -3.93
CA SER A 43 -3.80 -35.58 -4.53
C SER A 43 -4.84 -34.79 -3.72
N ALA A 44 -4.47 -34.23 -2.55
CA ALA A 44 -5.38 -33.49 -1.69
C ALA A 44 -5.48 -32.00 -2.04
N TYR A 45 -4.58 -31.45 -2.87
CA TYR A 45 -4.65 -30.04 -3.29
C TYR A 45 -5.76 -29.85 -4.32
N SER A 46 -6.77 -29.06 -3.97
CA SER A 46 -7.96 -28.84 -4.78
C SER A 46 -8.31 -27.35 -4.86
N ALA A 47 -9.23 -26.99 -5.71
CA ALA A 47 -9.73 -25.59 -5.82
C ALA A 47 -10.27 -25.04 -4.49
N LYS A 48 -10.68 -25.89 -3.55
CA LYS A 48 -11.15 -25.49 -2.21
C LYS A 48 -10.03 -24.95 -1.32
N ASP A 49 -8.78 -25.30 -1.63
CA ASP A 49 -7.60 -24.86 -0.89
C ASP A 49 -7.06 -23.52 -1.41
N ILE A 50 -7.69 -22.97 -2.48
CA ILE A 50 -7.35 -21.66 -3.05
C ILE A 50 -8.21 -20.61 -2.36
N GLU A 51 -7.58 -19.84 -1.46
CA GLU A 51 -8.20 -18.68 -0.83
C GLU A 51 -8.07 -17.44 -1.72
N VAL A 52 -9.18 -16.83 -2.08
CA VAL A 52 -9.23 -15.55 -2.80
C VAL A 52 -9.44 -14.43 -1.79
N LEU A 53 -8.47 -13.52 -1.69
CA LEU A 53 -8.55 -12.34 -0.84
C LEU A 53 -9.02 -11.15 -1.67
N GLU A 54 -10.02 -10.43 -1.18
CA GLU A 54 -10.58 -9.26 -1.86
C GLU A 54 -10.20 -7.95 -1.16
N GLY A 55 -10.22 -6.86 -1.92
CA GLY A 55 -10.03 -5.51 -1.41
C GLY A 55 -8.69 -5.32 -0.67
N LEU A 56 -8.75 -4.94 0.60
CA LEU A 56 -7.59 -4.68 1.46
C LEU A 56 -7.24 -5.85 2.41
N GLU A 57 -7.92 -6.98 2.32
CA GLU A 57 -7.60 -8.17 3.13
C GLU A 57 -6.17 -8.70 2.93
N PRO A 58 -5.62 -8.71 1.69
CA PRO A 58 -4.23 -9.10 1.47
C PRO A 58 -3.23 -8.26 2.28
N VAL A 59 -3.51 -6.96 2.46
CA VAL A 59 -2.69 -6.04 3.24
C VAL A 59 -2.69 -6.45 4.71
N ARG A 60 -3.87 -6.71 5.28
CA ARG A 60 -4.03 -7.10 6.68
C ARG A 60 -3.42 -8.46 6.99
N LYS A 61 -3.54 -9.42 6.07
CA LYS A 61 -2.95 -10.77 6.24
C LYS A 61 -1.43 -10.78 6.13
N ARG A 62 -0.85 -9.87 5.35
CA ARG A 62 0.61 -9.83 5.09
C ARG A 62 1.14 -8.41 5.11
N PRO A 63 1.05 -7.68 6.25
CA PRO A 63 1.45 -6.28 6.36
C PRO A 63 2.91 -6.05 5.98
N GLY A 64 3.82 -6.98 6.32
CA GLY A 64 5.23 -6.89 6.00
C GLY A 64 5.55 -6.75 4.50
N ARG A 65 4.64 -7.15 3.60
CA ARG A 65 4.82 -6.93 2.15
C ARG A 65 4.60 -5.48 1.72
N TYR A 66 3.89 -4.71 2.52
CA TYR A 66 3.49 -3.34 2.18
C TYR A 66 4.28 -2.30 2.99
N ILE A 67 4.58 -2.59 4.25
CA ILE A 67 5.23 -1.67 5.19
C ILE A 67 6.50 -2.26 5.85
N GLY A 68 6.99 -3.39 5.36
CA GLY A 68 8.26 -3.99 5.80
C GLY A 68 8.19 -4.82 7.08
N GLY A 69 7.14 -4.71 7.88
CA GLY A 69 7.01 -5.41 9.16
C GLY A 69 5.75 -5.04 9.92
N THR A 70 5.78 -5.25 11.24
CA THR A 70 4.73 -4.85 12.19
C THR A 70 5.32 -4.25 13.47
N ASP A 71 6.59 -3.85 13.41
CA ASP A 71 7.34 -3.20 14.47
C ASP A 71 7.15 -1.66 14.46
N GLU A 72 7.86 -0.96 15.32
CA GLU A 72 7.89 0.50 15.41
C GLU A 72 8.21 1.16 14.06
N ARG A 73 9.13 0.59 13.28
CA ARG A 73 9.49 1.14 11.96
C ARG A 73 8.32 1.07 10.98
N ALA A 74 7.53 0.02 11.07
CA ALA A 74 6.34 -0.12 10.25
C ALA A 74 5.27 0.92 10.62
N LEU A 75 5.16 1.30 11.90
CA LEU A 75 4.29 2.39 12.34
C LEU A 75 4.76 3.75 11.79
N HIS A 76 6.07 4.01 11.80
CA HIS A 76 6.62 5.21 11.17
C HIS A 76 6.36 5.23 9.65
N HIS A 77 6.31 4.06 9.00
CA HIS A 77 5.93 3.96 7.59
C HIS A 77 4.47 4.40 7.35
N LEU A 78 3.54 4.00 8.23
CA LEU A 78 2.14 4.47 8.13
C LEU A 78 2.05 5.99 8.24
N PHE A 79 2.79 6.57 9.18
CA PHE A 79 2.87 8.02 9.32
C PHE A 79 3.43 8.68 8.06
N ALA A 80 4.54 8.16 7.53
CA ALA A 80 5.17 8.70 6.33
C ALA A 80 4.21 8.70 5.12
N GLU A 81 3.42 7.66 4.91
CA GLU A 81 2.44 7.59 3.81
C GLU A 81 1.37 8.70 3.91
N VAL A 82 0.93 9.04 5.12
CA VAL A 82 -0.03 10.14 5.31
C VAL A 82 0.65 11.49 5.15
N LEU A 83 1.85 11.66 5.71
CA LEU A 83 2.63 12.88 5.61
C LEU A 83 3.01 13.19 4.16
N ASP A 84 3.43 12.20 3.38
CA ASP A 84 3.79 12.35 1.98
C ASP A 84 2.64 12.90 1.13
N ASN A 85 1.39 12.55 1.46
CA ASN A 85 0.24 13.12 0.76
C ASN A 85 0.10 14.63 1.04
N ALA A 86 0.30 15.06 2.29
CA ALA A 86 0.29 16.48 2.64
C ALA A 86 1.49 17.23 2.04
N MET A 87 2.67 16.59 2.03
CA MET A 87 3.88 17.14 1.41
C MET A 87 3.73 17.31 -0.10
N ASP A 88 3.05 16.39 -0.78
CA ASP A 88 2.77 16.53 -2.23
C ASP A 88 1.91 17.79 -2.51
N GLU A 89 0.92 18.10 -1.67
CA GLU A 89 0.17 19.36 -1.80
C GLU A 89 1.08 20.59 -1.59
N ALA A 90 2.02 20.53 -0.64
CA ALA A 90 2.95 21.61 -0.37
C ALA A 90 3.98 21.79 -1.50
N VAL A 91 4.62 20.72 -1.97
CA VAL A 91 5.62 20.75 -3.05
C VAL A 91 5.04 21.27 -4.36
N ASN A 92 3.76 20.93 -4.64
CA ASN A 92 3.06 21.43 -5.82
C ASN A 92 2.43 22.84 -5.60
N GLY A 93 2.74 23.50 -4.46
CA GLY A 93 2.34 24.87 -4.18
C GLY A 93 0.88 25.05 -3.78
N HIS A 94 0.18 23.98 -3.46
CA HIS A 94 -1.23 24.01 -3.08
C HIS A 94 -1.43 24.16 -1.55
N ALA A 95 -0.51 23.65 -0.74
CA ALA A 95 -0.53 23.82 0.71
C ALA A 95 0.63 24.72 1.18
N LYS A 96 0.40 25.44 2.27
CA LYS A 96 1.39 26.30 2.95
C LYS A 96 1.61 25.86 4.39
N LEU A 97 0.71 25.09 4.94
CA LEU A 97 0.73 24.62 6.31
C LEU A 97 0.45 23.14 6.35
N ILE A 98 1.30 22.42 7.08
CA ILE A 98 1.08 21.01 7.46
C ILE A 98 1.16 20.97 8.98
N GLU A 99 0.13 20.42 9.60
CA GLU A 99 0.05 20.23 11.04
C GLU A 99 0.05 18.73 11.34
N VAL A 100 0.85 18.33 12.32
CA VAL A 100 0.87 16.97 12.85
C VAL A 100 0.53 17.02 14.32
N SER A 101 -0.40 16.20 14.75
CA SER A 101 -0.75 16.06 16.16
C SER A 101 -0.87 14.59 16.55
N LEU A 102 -0.49 14.32 17.78
CA LEU A 102 -0.62 13.02 18.43
C LEU A 102 -1.53 13.20 19.64
N ASP A 103 -2.63 12.48 19.66
CA ASP A 103 -3.59 12.51 20.74
C ASP A 103 -3.16 11.57 21.89
N ALA A 104 -3.69 11.81 23.09
CA ALA A 104 -3.35 11.04 24.29
C ALA A 104 -3.73 9.54 24.19
N ASP A 105 -4.66 9.19 23.31
CA ASP A 105 -5.06 7.81 23.02
C ASP A 105 -4.20 7.14 21.93
N GLY A 106 -3.18 7.86 21.43
CA GLY A 106 -2.27 7.37 20.40
C GLY A 106 -2.79 7.56 18.96
N ALA A 107 -3.89 8.24 18.75
CA ALA A 107 -4.34 8.62 17.42
C ALA A 107 -3.43 9.71 16.83
N LEU A 108 -3.00 9.53 15.59
CA LEU A 108 -2.14 10.48 14.89
C LEU A 108 -2.92 11.17 13.79
N THR A 109 -2.84 12.51 13.76
CA THR A 109 -3.46 13.34 12.74
C THR A 109 -2.41 14.08 11.93
N VAL A 110 -2.53 14.00 10.61
CA VAL A 110 -1.84 14.88 9.67
C VAL A 110 -2.89 15.71 8.94
N ARG A 111 -2.70 17.02 8.96
CA ARG A 111 -3.58 17.98 8.30
C ARG A 111 -2.78 18.89 7.38
N ASP A 112 -3.30 19.16 6.19
CA ASP A 112 -2.82 20.17 5.28
C ASP A 112 -3.89 21.23 4.99
N ASP A 113 -3.46 22.39 4.49
CA ASP A 113 -4.33 23.44 3.97
C ASP A 113 -4.33 23.48 2.42
N GLY A 114 -4.16 22.32 1.78
CA GLY A 114 -4.13 22.17 0.33
C GLY A 114 -5.52 22.21 -0.34
N ARG A 115 -5.63 21.56 -1.51
CA ARG A 115 -6.87 21.56 -2.32
C ARG A 115 -8.02 20.75 -1.73
N GLY A 116 -7.75 19.92 -0.74
CA GLY A 116 -8.69 18.94 -0.21
C GLY A 116 -8.84 17.70 -1.13
N VAL A 117 -8.88 16.53 -0.53
CA VAL A 117 -9.10 15.28 -1.27
C VAL A 117 -10.44 15.33 -2.01
N PRO A 118 -10.54 14.80 -3.26
CA PRO A 118 -11.78 14.82 -4.01
C PRO A 118 -12.90 14.03 -3.31
N VAL A 119 -14.09 14.60 -3.25
CA VAL A 119 -15.28 14.06 -2.60
C VAL A 119 -16.38 13.65 -3.58
N ASP A 120 -16.21 14.01 -4.84
CA ASP A 120 -17.17 13.73 -5.93
C ASP A 120 -17.39 12.22 -6.12
N PRO A 121 -18.53 11.82 -6.71
CA PRO A 121 -18.77 10.44 -7.13
C PRO A 121 -17.68 9.97 -8.10
N HIS A 122 -17.12 8.79 -7.83
CA HIS A 122 -16.04 8.27 -8.68
C HIS A 122 -16.59 7.64 -9.97
N PRO A 123 -16.11 8.05 -11.18
CA PRO A 123 -16.73 7.64 -12.45
C PRO A 123 -16.65 6.14 -12.74
N LYS A 124 -15.64 5.45 -12.23
CA LYS A 124 -15.41 4.00 -12.42
C LYS A 124 -15.91 3.14 -11.26
N HIS A 125 -16.39 3.75 -10.18
CA HIS A 125 -16.88 3.04 -8.98
C HIS A 125 -18.25 3.59 -8.57
N PRO A 126 -19.33 3.18 -9.23
CA PRO A 126 -20.68 3.65 -8.94
C PRO A 126 -21.04 3.52 -7.46
N GLY A 127 -21.64 4.55 -6.90
CA GLY A 127 -22.04 4.58 -5.48
C GLY A 127 -20.92 4.91 -4.48
N LYS A 128 -19.68 5.12 -4.94
CA LYS A 128 -18.56 5.51 -4.09
C LYS A 128 -18.06 6.90 -4.43
N SER A 129 -17.67 7.67 -3.40
CA SER A 129 -16.92 8.93 -3.60
C SER A 129 -15.47 8.64 -4.00
N ALA A 130 -14.81 9.62 -4.61
CA ALA A 130 -13.39 9.52 -4.91
C ALA A 130 -12.56 9.29 -3.63
N LEU A 131 -12.91 9.96 -2.52
CA LEU A 131 -12.32 9.74 -1.20
C LEU A 131 -12.43 8.27 -0.78
N GLU A 132 -13.62 7.68 -0.87
CA GLU A 132 -13.82 6.27 -0.51
C GLU A 132 -12.96 5.34 -1.36
N VAL A 133 -12.88 5.59 -2.66
CA VAL A 133 -12.05 4.78 -3.58
C VAL A 133 -10.58 4.89 -3.20
N ILE A 134 -10.07 6.11 -2.95
CA ILE A 134 -8.68 6.34 -2.51
C ILE A 134 -8.36 5.57 -1.23
N MET A 135 -9.31 5.51 -0.30
CA MET A 135 -9.14 4.85 1.00
C MET A 135 -9.31 3.34 0.95
N THR A 136 -10.04 2.78 -0.03
CA THR A 136 -10.43 1.36 -0.02
C THR A 136 -9.92 0.52 -1.19
N VAL A 137 -9.30 1.14 -2.19
CA VAL A 137 -8.77 0.46 -3.38
C VAL A 137 -7.27 0.66 -3.44
N LEU A 138 -6.50 -0.43 -3.50
CA LEU A 138 -5.05 -0.37 -3.70
C LEU A 138 -4.72 0.29 -5.05
N HIS A 139 -3.63 1.04 -5.06
CA HIS A 139 -3.15 1.72 -6.26
C HIS A 139 -4.16 2.69 -6.89
N SER A 140 -5.05 3.24 -6.07
CA SER A 140 -5.97 4.30 -6.47
C SER A 140 -5.48 5.66 -5.95
N GLY A 141 -5.22 6.59 -6.84
CA GLY A 141 -4.81 7.95 -6.44
C GLY A 141 -4.45 8.81 -7.64
N GLY A 142 -4.50 10.13 -7.47
CA GLY A 142 -4.19 11.12 -8.51
C GLY A 142 -2.75 11.05 -9.02
N LYS A 143 -1.85 10.43 -8.26
CA LYS A 143 -0.41 10.29 -8.59
C LYS A 143 -0.16 9.39 -9.81
N PHE A 144 -1.05 8.41 -10.08
CA PHE A 144 -0.90 7.48 -11.20
C PHE A 144 -1.25 8.08 -12.57
N SER A 145 -1.95 9.21 -12.61
CA SER A 145 -2.39 9.82 -13.87
C SER A 145 -1.45 10.89 -14.43
N GLY A 146 -0.44 11.33 -13.67
CA GLY A 146 0.47 12.43 -14.04
C GLY A 146 -0.22 13.79 -14.24
N LYS A 147 -1.54 13.87 -14.06
CA LYS A 147 -2.33 15.08 -14.31
C LYS A 147 -2.54 15.94 -13.08
N ALA A 148 -2.46 15.33 -11.89
CA ALA A 148 -2.77 16.01 -10.64
C ALA A 148 -1.52 16.54 -9.91
N TYR A 149 -0.35 15.93 -10.18
CA TYR A 149 0.91 16.30 -9.55
C TYR A 149 2.05 16.25 -10.57
N GLU A 150 2.84 17.32 -10.64
CA GLU A 150 4.04 17.40 -11.47
C GLU A 150 5.21 16.65 -10.84
N THR A 151 5.26 16.66 -9.50
CA THR A 151 6.23 15.94 -8.67
C THR A 151 5.50 15.22 -7.54
N SER A 152 5.90 13.99 -7.24
CA SER A 152 5.36 13.21 -6.13
C SER A 152 6.51 12.63 -5.31
N GLY A 153 6.51 12.89 -3.99
CA GLY A 153 7.51 12.39 -3.03
C GLY A 153 7.31 10.94 -2.62
N GLY A 154 6.10 10.42 -2.80
CA GLY A 154 5.76 9.05 -2.40
C GLY A 154 6.37 8.00 -3.33
N LEU A 155 7.53 7.46 -2.94
CA LEU A 155 8.27 6.46 -3.72
C LEU A 155 7.66 5.05 -3.68
N HIS A 156 6.77 4.76 -2.74
CA HIS A 156 6.31 3.39 -2.47
C HIS A 156 4.94 3.05 -3.08
N GLY A 157 4.13 4.04 -3.49
CA GLY A 157 2.89 3.82 -4.26
C GLY A 157 1.79 2.99 -3.57
N VAL A 158 1.99 2.64 -2.29
CA VAL A 158 1.02 1.82 -1.55
C VAL A 158 -0.08 2.66 -0.93
N GLY A 159 0.23 3.90 -0.56
CA GLY A 159 -0.72 4.95 -0.27
C GLY A 159 -1.56 4.76 1.00
N VAL A 160 -2.42 5.74 1.19
CA VAL A 160 -3.30 5.86 2.36
C VAL A 160 -4.28 4.67 2.53
N SER A 161 -4.54 3.89 1.47
CA SER A 161 -5.36 2.68 1.57
C SER A 161 -4.69 1.60 2.44
N VAL A 162 -3.36 1.51 2.44
CA VAL A 162 -2.62 0.62 3.35
C VAL A 162 -2.72 1.11 4.79
N VAL A 163 -2.62 2.43 5.02
CA VAL A 163 -2.87 3.03 6.35
C VAL A 163 -4.26 2.65 6.84
N ASN A 164 -5.29 2.80 6.01
CA ASN A 164 -6.65 2.40 6.34
C ASN A 164 -6.76 0.90 6.66
N ALA A 165 -6.15 0.04 5.85
CA ALA A 165 -6.18 -1.40 6.07
C ALA A 165 -5.58 -1.81 7.41
N LEU A 166 -4.50 -1.14 7.83
CA LEU A 166 -3.71 -1.49 9.02
C LEU A 166 -4.07 -0.67 10.26
N SER A 167 -5.10 0.16 10.17
CA SER A 167 -5.62 0.94 11.29
C SER A 167 -6.92 0.35 11.82
N GLU A 168 -7.07 0.39 13.14
CA GLU A 168 -8.34 0.07 13.80
C GLU A 168 -9.41 1.08 13.38
N ARG A 169 -9.02 2.36 13.30
CA ARG A 169 -9.89 3.46 12.89
C ARG A 169 -9.13 4.47 12.05
N VAL A 170 -9.77 4.95 10.99
CA VAL A 170 -9.33 6.12 10.23
C VAL A 170 -10.49 7.07 10.07
N GLU A 171 -10.26 8.34 10.30
CA GLU A 171 -11.20 9.42 10.00
C GLU A 171 -10.56 10.38 8.99
N VAL A 172 -11.25 10.63 7.89
CA VAL A 172 -10.81 11.60 6.89
C VAL A 172 -11.79 12.76 6.89
N THR A 173 -11.26 13.96 7.09
CA THR A 173 -11.99 15.21 6.93
C THR A 173 -11.43 15.95 5.71
N ALA A 174 -12.29 16.30 4.77
CA ALA A 174 -11.95 17.13 3.62
C ALA A 174 -12.71 18.46 3.70
N TRP A 175 -11.99 19.58 3.60
CA TRP A 175 -12.58 20.89 3.42
C TRP A 175 -12.47 21.27 1.94
N LYS A 176 -13.59 21.10 1.23
CA LYS A 176 -13.63 21.22 -0.22
C LYS A 176 -14.97 21.75 -0.70
N ASP A 177 -14.91 22.57 -1.75
CA ASP A 177 -16.09 23.13 -2.44
C ASP A 177 -17.05 23.88 -1.49
N GLY A 178 -16.49 24.56 -0.48
CA GLY A 178 -17.24 25.37 0.50
C GLY A 178 -17.84 24.55 1.64
N PHE A 179 -17.54 23.28 1.76
CA PHE A 179 -18.09 22.39 2.79
C PHE A 179 -17.01 21.55 3.47
N GLU A 180 -17.29 21.20 4.73
CA GLU A 180 -16.61 20.14 5.44
C GLU A 180 -17.29 18.81 5.16
N TRP A 181 -16.49 17.85 4.72
CA TRP A 181 -16.88 16.48 4.45
C TRP A 181 -16.15 15.55 5.37
N ARG A 182 -16.80 14.46 5.80
CA ARG A 182 -16.18 13.48 6.69
C ARG A 182 -16.59 12.07 6.31
N GLN A 183 -15.62 11.14 6.36
CA GLN A 183 -15.86 9.71 6.25
C GLN A 183 -14.98 8.97 7.24
N VAL A 184 -15.53 7.90 7.83
CA VAL A 184 -14.86 7.07 8.83
C VAL A 184 -14.74 5.66 8.30
N PHE A 185 -13.59 5.06 8.60
CA PHE A 185 -13.25 3.71 8.19
C PHE A 185 -12.76 2.92 9.40
N ALA A 186 -12.88 1.60 9.35
CA ALA A 186 -12.30 0.69 10.31
C ALA A 186 -11.71 -0.52 9.57
N ARG A 187 -10.44 -0.81 9.82
CA ARG A 187 -9.76 -1.99 9.27
C ARG A 187 -9.95 -2.15 7.76
N GLY A 188 -9.82 -1.03 7.03
CA GLY A 188 -9.94 -0.99 5.57
C GLY A 188 -11.36 -0.89 5.02
N LYS A 189 -12.39 -0.86 5.85
CA LYS A 189 -13.80 -0.82 5.43
C LYS A 189 -14.46 0.50 5.84
N PRO A 190 -15.30 1.11 4.97
CA PRO A 190 -16.07 2.29 5.36
C PRO A 190 -17.11 1.92 6.41
N LEU A 191 -17.26 2.74 7.44
CA LEU A 191 -18.32 2.60 8.45
C LEU A 191 -19.64 3.25 8.03
N GLY A 192 -19.62 3.93 6.90
CA GLY A 192 -20.77 4.58 6.30
C GLY A 192 -20.36 5.42 5.11
N PRO A 193 -21.32 6.02 4.40
CA PRO A 193 -21.04 6.90 3.28
C PRO A 193 -20.37 8.19 3.76
N ILE A 194 -19.70 8.89 2.84
CA ILE A 194 -19.20 10.24 3.07
C ILE A 194 -20.36 11.17 3.48
N ARG A 195 -20.14 12.04 4.46
CA ARG A 195 -21.13 12.98 4.97
C ARG A 195 -20.66 14.40 4.78
N GLN A 196 -21.55 15.26 4.29
CA GLN A 196 -21.40 16.71 4.35
C GLN A 196 -21.79 17.17 5.75
N ILE A 197 -20.88 17.86 6.43
CA ILE A 197 -21.03 18.23 7.85
C ILE A 197 -21.53 19.68 7.99
N ALA A 198 -20.78 20.65 7.43
CA ALA A 198 -21.09 22.05 7.58
C ALA A 198 -20.48 22.88 6.45
N PRO A 199 -21.04 24.07 6.15
CA PRO A 199 -20.39 25.05 5.30
C PRO A 199 -19.09 25.54 5.95
N THR A 200 -18.05 25.78 5.15
CA THR A 200 -16.76 26.28 5.64
C THR A 200 -16.04 27.12 4.60
N ARG A 201 -15.12 28.00 5.06
CA ARG A 201 -14.13 28.68 4.22
C ARG A 201 -12.76 28.02 4.27
N LYS A 202 -12.60 26.98 5.11
CA LYS A 202 -11.36 26.19 5.15
C LYS A 202 -11.21 25.39 3.87
N HIS A 203 -9.99 25.04 3.55
CA HIS A 203 -9.62 24.07 2.51
C HIS A 203 -8.54 23.12 3.04
N GLY A 204 -8.34 21.98 2.38
CA GLY A 204 -7.35 21.02 2.76
C GLY A 204 -7.92 19.67 3.17
N THR A 205 -7.05 18.82 3.70
CA THR A 205 -7.40 17.47 4.17
C THR A 205 -6.84 17.26 5.57
N ALA A 206 -7.55 16.50 6.40
CA ALA A 206 -7.01 15.91 7.61
C ALA A 206 -7.27 14.41 7.61
N VAL A 207 -6.25 13.64 7.93
CA VAL A 207 -6.33 12.18 8.12
C VAL A 207 -5.90 11.88 9.54
N THR A 208 -6.83 11.36 10.33
CA THR A 208 -6.59 10.85 11.68
C THR A 208 -6.64 9.35 11.65
N PHE A 209 -5.62 8.67 12.16
CA PHE A 209 -5.60 7.21 12.20
C PHE A 209 -5.07 6.68 13.52
N SER A 210 -5.64 5.55 13.94
CA SER A 210 -5.19 4.75 15.09
C SER A 210 -4.74 3.40 14.57
N PRO A 211 -3.45 3.02 14.70
CA PRO A 211 -2.96 1.71 14.26
C PRO A 211 -3.72 0.57 14.93
N ASP A 212 -3.92 -0.55 14.23
CA ASP A 212 -4.65 -1.69 14.77
C ASP A 212 -3.77 -2.51 15.74
N PRO A 213 -4.09 -2.56 17.05
CA PRO A 213 -3.29 -3.29 18.04
C PRO A 213 -3.26 -4.80 17.79
N VAL A 214 -4.23 -5.35 17.04
CA VAL A 214 -4.21 -6.76 16.62
C VAL A 214 -3.04 -7.05 15.66
N ILE A 215 -2.59 -6.04 14.91
CA ILE A 215 -1.50 -6.18 13.93
C ILE A 215 -0.16 -5.79 14.55
N PHE A 216 -0.11 -4.65 15.25
CA PHE A 216 1.14 -4.06 15.74
C PHE A 216 1.45 -4.43 17.20
N GLY A 217 0.43 -4.81 17.98
CA GLY A 217 0.54 -4.96 19.43
C GLY A 217 0.52 -3.60 20.15
N GLU A 218 -0.09 -3.55 21.32
CA GLU A 218 -0.18 -2.32 22.13
C GLU A 218 1.18 -1.77 22.55
N GLY A 219 2.14 -2.67 22.85
CA GLY A 219 3.48 -2.26 23.26
C GLY A 219 4.29 -1.56 22.18
N GLU A 220 4.12 -1.94 20.93
CA GLU A 220 4.80 -1.30 19.79
C GLU A 220 4.18 0.07 19.47
N ILE A 221 2.86 0.19 19.53
CA ILE A 221 2.16 1.47 19.37
C ILE A 221 2.64 2.46 20.43
N GLY A 222 2.74 2.04 21.68
CA GLY A 222 3.26 2.88 22.77
C GLY A 222 4.70 3.35 22.58
N ARG A 223 5.57 2.51 22.00
CA ARG A 223 6.97 2.87 21.71
C ARG A 223 7.12 3.85 20.56
N ALA A 224 6.31 3.73 19.52
CA ALA A 224 6.37 4.62 18.37
C ALA A 224 6.01 6.08 18.72
N HIS A 225 5.43 6.30 19.90
CA HIS A 225 5.00 7.62 20.38
C HIS A 225 5.99 8.26 21.37
N VAL A 226 7.09 7.60 21.72
CA VAL A 226 8.16 8.11 22.58
C VAL A 226 9.33 8.57 21.73
#